data_9f37b262f74e76e219cf09b844a0a638
#
_entry.id   9f37b262f74e76e219cf09b844a0a638
#
_cell.length_a   1.000
_cell.length_b   1.000
_cell.length_c   1.000
_cell.angle_alpha   90.00
_cell.angle_beta   90.00
_cell.angle_gamma   90.00
#
_symmetry.space_group_name_H-M   'P 1'
#
loop_
_entity.id
_entity.type
_entity.pdbx_description
1 polymer ?
#
loop_
_entity_poly.entity_id
_entity_poly.type
_entity_poly.pdbx_seq_one_letter_code
_entity_poly.pdbx_strand_id
1 'polypeptide(L)'
;MAGQGEEPEQPQIPDLTLRLDAQLDQIAQQLRELATTKGRLQGLLNAVLAISRETDLPTVLHRIVTTAMDLAGARYGALGVLDESGEQLAQFITAGLSDSERADLAGIEFPLGRGVLGHLIHHPVEPLRIDDIASHPASVGFPPGHPHMRTLLGVAVSVRGTIYGDLYLSERRDGRPFDRDDEDIAVTLAGAAGIAIENVHLFEELRRSAEHFQRMLLPTLPDLHPFTGASIYRPAPTPGRLGGDWYDAIWLPDNACAVVIGDVVGHDLRAAAAMAQTRSMLRALLFDRLTPPSAVLYQLDRTLQAITDLPVTTACLARIEPGQGGWRLHWSTAGHFPPLLITPDQLTEYLYAEPGLPLAVDTEQHRPDHTRTLPPGATVVFFTDGLVEHPGHSIDHGLAQLAELAAGHVHLPLDDFVRFLADHHPSDGHDDMAILALRTPRNYRPGGR
;
A
#
# COMPACT_ATOMS: atom_id res chain seq x y z
N MET A 1 -31.64 68.27 -79.03
CA MET A 1 -32.33 67.45 -78.07
C MET A 1 -31.25 66.85 -77.16
N ALA A 2 -31.26 67.29 -75.91
CA ALA A 2 -30.23 66.99 -74.93
C ALA A 2 -30.43 65.61 -74.33
N GLY A 3 -29.36 64.80 -74.31
CA GLY A 3 -29.30 63.60 -73.58
C GLY A 3 -28.83 63.90 -72.14
N GLN A 4 -29.66 63.56 -71.16
CA GLN A 4 -29.29 63.61 -69.77
C GLN A 4 -28.37 62.43 -69.46
N GLY A 5 -27.13 62.72 -68.97
CA GLY A 5 -26.22 61.70 -68.36
C GLY A 5 -26.59 61.48 -66.91
N GLU A 6 -26.86 60.28 -66.57
CA GLU A 6 -26.91 59.84 -65.18
C GLU A 6 -25.46 59.78 -64.61
N GLU A 7 -25.20 60.56 -63.54
CA GLU A 7 -24.00 60.47 -62.75
C GLU A 7 -24.10 59.20 -61.88
N PRO A 8 -23.03 58.41 -61.72
CA PRO A 8 -23.05 57.29 -60.83
C PRO A 8 -22.99 57.77 -59.36
N GLU A 9 -23.92 57.32 -58.53
CA GLU A 9 -23.95 57.53 -57.10
C GLU A 9 -22.65 57.00 -56.47
N GLN A 10 -21.85 57.86 -55.87
CA GLN A 10 -20.72 57.53 -55.12
C GLN A 10 -21.20 56.87 -53.79
N PRO A 11 -20.69 55.72 -53.38
CA PRO A 11 -21.07 55.09 -52.10
C PRO A 11 -20.65 56.01 -50.96
N GLN A 12 -21.58 56.27 -50.04
CA GLN A 12 -21.38 57.16 -48.90
C GLN A 12 -20.34 56.52 -47.92
N ILE A 13 -19.20 57.18 -47.78
CA ILE A 13 -18.07 56.77 -46.91
C ILE A 13 -18.45 56.46 -45.44
N PRO A 14 -19.51 57.11 -44.81
CA PRO A 14 -19.95 56.77 -43.45
C PRO A 14 -20.51 55.37 -43.28
N ASP A 15 -21.09 54.73 -44.28
CA ASP A 15 -21.69 53.41 -44.21
C ASP A 15 -20.60 52.29 -44.24
N LEU A 16 -19.49 52.60 -44.93
CA LEU A 16 -18.35 51.65 -45.00
C LEU A 16 -17.57 51.60 -43.68
N THR A 17 -17.39 52.73 -42.98
CA THR A 17 -16.73 52.79 -41.65
C THR A 17 -17.56 52.09 -40.58
N LEU A 18 -18.86 52.29 -40.53
CA LEU A 18 -19.75 51.61 -39.59
C LEU A 18 -19.78 50.09 -39.81
N ARG A 19 -19.71 49.61 -41.05
CA ARG A 19 -19.61 48.17 -41.36
C ARG A 19 -18.26 47.62 -41.00
N LEU A 20 -17.17 48.35 -41.16
CA LEU A 20 -15.81 47.92 -40.78
C LEU A 20 -15.68 47.85 -39.26
N ASP A 21 -16.20 48.82 -38.50
CA ASP A 21 -16.19 48.82 -37.03
C ASP A 21 -17.01 47.64 -36.48
N ALA A 22 -18.20 47.35 -37.04
CA ALA A 22 -19.00 46.21 -36.67
C ALA A 22 -18.28 44.87 -36.94
N GLN A 23 -17.54 44.74 -38.05
CA GLN A 23 -16.76 43.57 -38.37
C GLN A 23 -15.53 43.40 -37.43
N LEU A 24 -14.87 44.50 -37.09
CA LEU A 24 -13.76 44.52 -36.15
C LEU A 24 -14.22 44.12 -34.74
N ASP A 25 -15.36 44.60 -34.27
CA ASP A 25 -15.97 44.22 -33.01
C ASP A 25 -16.35 42.73 -32.99
N GLN A 26 -16.89 42.19 -34.07
CA GLN A 26 -17.23 40.78 -34.21
C GLN A 26 -15.96 39.91 -34.18
N ILE A 27 -14.90 40.30 -34.89
CA ILE A 27 -13.62 39.61 -34.87
C ILE A 27 -13.00 39.68 -33.45
N ALA A 28 -13.03 40.83 -32.80
CA ALA A 28 -12.53 41.01 -31.44
C ALA A 28 -13.30 40.15 -30.43
N GLN A 29 -14.60 39.96 -30.63
CA GLN A 29 -15.42 39.08 -29.83
C GLN A 29 -15.06 37.59 -30.05
N GLN A 30 -14.93 37.17 -31.32
CA GLN A 30 -14.50 35.79 -31.66
C GLN A 30 -13.11 35.45 -31.12
N LEU A 31 -12.18 36.41 -31.19
CA LEU A 31 -10.83 36.21 -30.62
C LEU A 31 -10.86 36.09 -29.10
N ARG A 32 -11.73 36.82 -28.41
CA ARG A 32 -11.93 36.69 -26.95
C ARG A 32 -12.51 35.34 -26.59
N GLU A 33 -13.52 34.87 -27.33
CA GLU A 33 -14.13 33.54 -27.14
C GLU A 33 -13.11 32.41 -27.37
N LEU A 34 -12.31 32.48 -28.44
CA LEU A 34 -11.22 31.55 -28.73
C LEU A 34 -10.14 31.56 -27.64
N ALA A 35 -9.74 32.72 -27.15
CA ALA A 35 -8.77 32.83 -26.07
C ALA A 35 -9.27 32.20 -24.75
N THR A 36 -10.57 32.41 -24.44
CA THR A 36 -11.21 31.82 -23.27
C THR A 36 -11.28 30.30 -23.39
N THR A 37 -11.71 29.80 -24.54
CA THR A 37 -11.77 28.34 -24.81
C THR A 37 -10.39 27.69 -24.75
N LYS A 38 -9.38 28.32 -25.35
CA LYS A 38 -7.99 27.86 -25.27
C LYS A 38 -7.48 27.82 -23.82
N GLY A 39 -7.78 28.85 -23.02
CA GLY A 39 -7.41 28.89 -21.58
C GLY A 39 -8.05 27.77 -20.76
N ARG A 40 -9.34 27.51 -21.01
CA ARG A 40 -10.07 26.40 -20.38
C ARG A 40 -9.45 25.03 -20.74
N LEU A 41 -9.17 24.80 -22.04
CA LEU A 41 -8.55 23.54 -22.50
C LEU A 41 -7.15 23.32 -21.90
N GLN A 42 -6.35 24.39 -21.85
CA GLN A 42 -5.03 24.32 -21.20
C GLN A 42 -5.12 24.05 -19.70
N GLY A 43 -6.08 24.66 -19.01
CA GLY A 43 -6.38 24.40 -17.60
C GLY A 43 -6.73 22.93 -17.34
N LEU A 44 -7.62 22.38 -18.16
CA LEU A 44 -8.03 20.96 -18.12
C LEU A 44 -6.84 20.02 -18.34
N LEU A 45 -6.04 20.25 -19.38
CA LEU A 45 -4.86 19.41 -19.67
C LEU A 45 -3.86 19.45 -18.53
N ASN A 46 -3.58 20.63 -17.97
CA ASN A 46 -2.68 20.78 -16.84
C ASN A 46 -3.21 20.08 -15.58
N ALA A 47 -4.52 20.09 -15.34
CA ALA A 47 -5.14 19.40 -14.24
C ALA A 47 -4.96 17.87 -14.37
N VAL A 48 -5.29 17.31 -15.54
CA VAL A 48 -5.15 15.87 -15.82
C VAL A 48 -3.69 15.41 -15.68
N LEU A 49 -2.73 16.19 -16.20
CA LEU A 49 -1.30 15.88 -16.07
C LEU A 49 -0.79 15.99 -14.63
N ALA A 50 -1.34 16.91 -13.84
CA ALA A 50 -0.96 17.06 -12.43
C ALA A 50 -1.54 15.95 -11.55
N ILE A 51 -2.74 15.45 -11.85
CA ILE A 51 -3.40 14.31 -11.23
C ILE A 51 -2.55 13.05 -11.41
N SER A 52 -1.98 12.84 -12.59
CA SER A 52 -1.18 11.64 -12.90
C SER A 52 0.17 11.56 -12.16
N ARG A 53 0.60 12.61 -11.47
CA ARG A 53 1.89 12.67 -10.76
C ARG A 53 1.76 12.54 -9.25
N GLU A 54 0.58 12.72 -8.73
CA GLU A 54 0.30 12.69 -7.30
C GLU A 54 -0.11 11.27 -6.88
N THR A 55 0.40 10.80 -5.77
CA THR A 55 0.12 9.45 -5.23
C THR A 55 -0.87 9.45 -4.06
N ASP A 56 -1.10 10.62 -3.45
CA ASP A 56 -2.03 10.77 -2.34
C ASP A 56 -3.44 11.08 -2.85
N LEU A 57 -4.36 10.13 -2.74
CA LEU A 57 -5.72 10.25 -3.27
C LEU A 57 -6.48 11.48 -2.73
N PRO A 58 -6.51 11.79 -1.43
CA PRO A 58 -7.16 12.98 -0.91
C PRO A 58 -6.65 14.28 -1.55
N THR A 59 -5.34 14.40 -1.74
CA THR A 59 -4.70 15.56 -2.38
C THR A 59 -5.12 15.66 -3.86
N VAL A 60 -5.13 14.55 -4.58
CA VAL A 60 -5.61 14.46 -5.96
C VAL A 60 -7.06 14.95 -6.07
N LEU A 61 -7.94 14.39 -5.25
CA LEU A 61 -9.37 14.71 -5.29
C LEU A 61 -9.64 16.16 -4.90
N HIS A 62 -8.95 16.68 -3.89
CA HIS A 62 -9.05 18.11 -3.53
C HIS A 62 -8.62 19.02 -4.69
N ARG A 63 -7.56 18.66 -5.39
CA ARG A 63 -7.08 19.39 -6.57
C ARG A 63 -8.09 19.36 -7.72
N ILE A 64 -8.76 18.22 -7.94
CA ILE A 64 -9.82 18.10 -8.94
C ILE A 64 -10.97 19.03 -8.61
N VAL A 65 -11.46 19.02 -7.38
CA VAL A 65 -12.54 19.91 -6.93
C VAL A 65 -12.18 21.36 -7.12
N THR A 66 -11.01 21.79 -6.67
CA THR A 66 -10.56 23.19 -6.80
C THR A 66 -10.41 23.61 -8.25
N THR A 67 -9.87 22.74 -9.11
CA THR A 67 -9.75 23.00 -10.54
C THR A 67 -11.11 23.10 -11.22
N ALA A 68 -12.06 22.22 -10.89
CA ALA A 68 -13.43 22.27 -11.40
C ALA A 68 -14.12 23.57 -11.01
N MET A 69 -13.96 24.00 -9.75
CA MET A 69 -14.48 25.29 -9.28
C MET A 69 -13.91 26.48 -10.06
N ASP A 70 -12.61 26.48 -10.30
CA ASP A 70 -11.95 27.60 -11.00
C ASP A 70 -12.36 27.67 -12.47
N LEU A 71 -12.42 26.53 -13.16
CA LEU A 71 -12.79 26.49 -14.60
C LEU A 71 -14.27 26.76 -14.83
N ALA A 72 -15.16 26.25 -13.95
CA ALA A 72 -16.61 26.52 -14.05
C ALA A 72 -17.03 27.83 -13.34
N GLY A 73 -16.09 28.50 -12.67
CA GLY A 73 -16.38 29.72 -11.93
C GLY A 73 -17.26 29.50 -10.68
N ALA A 74 -17.24 28.31 -10.10
CA ALA A 74 -18.03 27.98 -8.91
C ALA A 74 -17.42 28.55 -7.64
N ARG A 75 -18.25 28.91 -6.66
CA ARG A 75 -17.85 29.38 -5.34
C ARG A 75 -17.57 28.21 -4.42
N TYR A 76 -18.39 27.17 -4.48
CA TYR A 76 -18.29 25.97 -3.66
C TYR A 76 -18.13 24.73 -4.54
N GLY A 77 -17.36 23.75 -4.07
CA GLY A 77 -17.22 22.46 -4.71
C GLY A 77 -17.12 21.36 -3.66
N ALA A 78 -17.62 20.18 -4.00
CA ALA A 78 -17.47 18.99 -3.18
C ALA A 78 -17.33 17.75 -4.05
N LEU A 79 -16.61 16.73 -3.53
CA LEU A 79 -16.50 15.42 -4.14
C LEU A 79 -16.76 14.37 -3.06
N GLY A 80 -17.77 13.56 -3.27
CA GLY A 80 -18.07 12.40 -2.48
C GLY A 80 -17.46 11.15 -3.09
N VAL A 81 -16.81 10.32 -2.28
CA VAL A 81 -16.30 8.99 -2.68
C VAL A 81 -17.13 7.94 -1.98
N LEU A 82 -17.67 6.99 -2.74
CA LEU A 82 -18.45 5.88 -2.21
C LEU A 82 -17.55 4.82 -1.58
N ASP A 83 -18.08 4.11 -0.60
CA ASP A 83 -17.45 2.93 -0.02
C ASP A 83 -17.49 1.73 -0.99
N GLU A 84 -16.88 0.61 -0.60
CA GLU A 84 -16.87 -0.63 -1.39
C GLU A 84 -18.28 -1.20 -1.64
N SER A 85 -19.29 -0.84 -0.83
CA SER A 85 -20.68 -1.26 -1.04
C SER A 85 -21.39 -0.43 -2.12
N GLY A 86 -20.88 0.76 -2.42
CA GLY A 86 -21.50 1.72 -3.34
C GLY A 86 -22.76 2.41 -2.79
N GLU A 87 -23.05 2.23 -1.49
CA GLU A 87 -24.29 2.75 -0.87
C GLU A 87 -24.02 3.95 0.05
N GLN A 88 -22.80 4.11 0.56
CA GLN A 88 -22.46 5.15 1.53
C GLN A 88 -21.20 5.91 1.10
N LEU A 89 -21.09 7.16 1.55
CA LEU A 89 -19.88 7.94 1.34
C LEU A 89 -18.80 7.52 2.34
N ALA A 90 -17.67 7.04 1.83
CA ALA A 90 -16.46 6.78 2.60
C ALA A 90 -15.69 8.08 2.87
N GLN A 91 -15.69 9.02 1.92
CA GLN A 91 -15.01 10.30 2.04
C GLN A 91 -15.84 11.42 1.41
N PHE A 92 -15.71 12.62 1.97
CA PHE A 92 -16.35 13.82 1.43
C PHE A 92 -15.37 14.99 1.49
N ILE A 93 -14.95 15.44 0.32
CA ILE A 93 -13.94 16.48 0.15
C ILE A 93 -14.63 17.76 -0.27
N THR A 94 -14.49 18.83 0.51
CA THR A 94 -15.10 20.12 0.24
C THR A 94 -14.06 21.20 -0.07
N ALA A 95 -14.39 22.14 -0.90
CA ALA A 95 -13.58 23.30 -1.22
C ALA A 95 -14.45 24.58 -1.34
N GLY A 96 -13.82 25.74 -1.11
CA GLY A 96 -14.48 27.05 -1.20
C GLY A 96 -15.19 27.51 0.07
N LEU A 97 -15.27 26.67 1.13
CA LEU A 97 -15.81 27.06 2.41
C LEU A 97 -14.84 27.99 3.17
N SER A 98 -15.35 29.05 3.78
CA SER A 98 -14.61 29.86 4.75
C SER A 98 -14.36 29.08 6.05
N ASP A 99 -13.42 29.54 6.88
CA ASP A 99 -13.11 28.90 8.16
C ASP A 99 -14.32 28.87 9.10
N SER A 100 -15.18 29.92 9.08
CA SER A 100 -16.43 29.95 9.85
C SER A 100 -17.44 28.92 9.34
N GLU A 101 -17.67 28.85 8.02
CA GLU A 101 -18.59 27.87 7.41
C GLU A 101 -18.11 26.43 7.68
N ARG A 102 -16.80 26.19 7.66
CA ARG A 102 -16.21 24.89 8.00
C ARG A 102 -16.40 24.52 9.46
N ALA A 103 -16.25 25.48 10.37
CA ALA A 103 -16.49 25.29 11.80
C ALA A 103 -17.97 25.00 12.10
N ASP A 104 -18.90 25.67 11.43
CA ASP A 104 -20.34 25.47 11.58
C ASP A 104 -20.78 24.08 11.06
N LEU A 105 -20.07 23.52 10.07
CA LEU A 105 -20.31 22.19 9.54
C LEU A 105 -19.56 21.07 10.30
N ALA A 106 -18.65 21.43 11.21
CA ALA A 106 -17.91 20.46 11.99
C ALA A 106 -18.86 19.68 12.92
N GLY A 107 -18.95 18.37 12.72
CA GLY A 107 -19.83 17.47 13.47
C GLY A 107 -21.16 17.16 12.79
N ILE A 108 -21.42 17.71 11.60
CA ILE A 108 -22.54 17.25 10.76
C ILE A 108 -22.09 15.97 10.04
N GLU A 109 -22.91 14.92 10.14
CA GLU A 109 -22.68 13.67 9.40
C GLU A 109 -22.66 13.94 7.90
N PHE A 110 -21.83 13.20 7.17
CA PHE A 110 -21.77 13.26 5.71
C PHE A 110 -23.16 13.08 5.10
N PRO A 111 -23.45 13.75 3.98
CA PRO A 111 -24.72 13.56 3.30
C PRO A 111 -24.86 12.07 2.89
N LEU A 112 -25.83 11.41 3.50
CA LEU A 112 -26.07 9.95 3.33
C LEU A 112 -26.74 9.62 1.98
N GLY A 113 -26.34 10.25 0.87
CA GLY A 113 -26.93 9.99 -0.43
C GLY A 113 -28.43 10.30 -0.51
N ARG A 114 -28.94 11.25 0.28
CA ARG A 114 -30.35 11.68 0.28
C ARG A 114 -30.53 12.98 -0.49
N GLY A 115 -31.76 13.20 -0.93
CA GLY A 115 -32.11 14.43 -1.63
C GLY A 115 -31.45 14.54 -3.01
N VAL A 116 -31.07 15.74 -3.37
CA VAL A 116 -30.45 16.03 -4.67
C VAL A 116 -29.10 15.32 -4.83
N LEU A 117 -28.34 15.18 -3.76
CA LEU A 117 -27.05 14.48 -3.77
C LEU A 117 -27.21 12.97 -4.00
N GLY A 118 -28.22 12.35 -3.42
CA GLY A 118 -28.52 10.94 -3.67
C GLY A 118 -29.06 10.66 -5.07
N HIS A 119 -29.62 11.68 -5.73
CA HIS A 119 -30.15 11.49 -7.08
C HIS A 119 -29.06 11.05 -8.07
N LEU A 120 -27.87 11.62 -7.98
CA LEU A 120 -26.74 11.27 -8.86
C LEU A 120 -26.17 9.86 -8.60
N ILE A 121 -26.21 9.39 -7.36
CA ILE A 121 -25.78 8.03 -7.01
C ILE A 121 -26.71 7.00 -7.64
N HIS A 122 -28.01 7.27 -7.62
CA HIS A 122 -29.02 6.34 -8.15
C HIS A 122 -29.33 6.53 -9.64
N HIS A 123 -29.01 7.69 -10.22
CA HIS A 123 -29.26 8.04 -11.61
C HIS A 123 -28.02 8.66 -12.26
N PRO A 124 -26.91 7.92 -12.41
CA PRO A 124 -25.60 8.46 -12.77
C PRO A 124 -25.45 8.85 -14.26
N VAL A 125 -26.47 8.60 -15.06
CA VAL A 125 -26.33 8.65 -16.54
C VAL A 125 -26.31 10.08 -17.07
N GLU A 126 -26.94 11.03 -16.37
CA GLU A 126 -27.04 12.42 -16.85
C GLU A 126 -26.53 13.42 -15.81
N PRO A 127 -25.72 14.39 -16.22
CA PRO A 127 -25.36 15.52 -15.36
C PRO A 127 -26.61 16.25 -14.86
N LEU A 128 -26.58 16.67 -13.61
CA LEU A 128 -27.69 17.36 -12.97
C LEU A 128 -27.41 18.87 -12.87
N ARG A 129 -28.11 19.68 -13.65
CA ARG A 129 -28.05 21.15 -13.52
C ARG A 129 -29.33 21.66 -12.88
N ILE A 130 -29.18 22.42 -11.80
CA ILE A 130 -30.29 22.95 -11.01
C ILE A 130 -30.08 24.48 -10.88
N ASP A 131 -31.06 25.26 -11.36
CA ASP A 131 -31.03 26.69 -11.24
C ASP A 131 -31.52 27.22 -9.89
N ASP A 132 -32.34 26.41 -9.20
CA ASP A 132 -32.83 26.69 -7.86
C ASP A 132 -33.06 25.37 -7.07
N ILE A 133 -32.13 25.05 -6.16
CA ILE A 133 -32.16 23.85 -5.35
C ILE A 133 -33.44 23.78 -4.49
N ALA A 134 -33.91 24.93 -3.99
CA ALA A 134 -35.06 24.94 -3.09
C ALA A 134 -36.36 24.52 -3.81
N SER A 135 -36.44 24.75 -5.12
CA SER A 135 -37.60 24.39 -5.95
C SER A 135 -37.52 22.96 -6.53
N HIS A 136 -36.38 22.28 -6.40
CA HIS A 136 -36.21 20.95 -6.98
C HIS A 136 -36.98 19.85 -6.21
N PRO A 137 -37.72 18.97 -6.93
CA PRO A 137 -38.58 17.95 -6.26
C PRO A 137 -37.84 17.02 -5.27
N ALA A 138 -36.57 16.74 -5.52
CA ALA A 138 -35.73 15.92 -4.64
C ALA A 138 -35.04 16.74 -3.52
N SER A 139 -35.31 18.04 -3.40
CA SER A 139 -34.69 18.88 -2.37
C SER A 139 -35.21 18.50 -0.98
N VAL A 140 -34.29 18.28 -0.04
CA VAL A 140 -34.61 18.02 1.38
C VAL A 140 -34.17 19.19 2.28
N GLY A 141 -33.75 20.32 1.68
CA GLY A 141 -33.18 21.48 2.39
C GLY A 141 -31.73 21.24 2.84
N PHE A 142 -31.22 22.23 3.55
CA PHE A 142 -29.84 22.23 4.08
C PHE A 142 -29.85 22.06 5.60
N PRO A 143 -28.86 21.39 6.18
CA PRO A 143 -28.71 21.34 7.63
C PRO A 143 -28.38 22.72 8.21
N PRO A 144 -28.66 22.94 9.53
CA PRO A 144 -28.29 24.19 10.21
C PRO A 144 -26.78 24.47 10.05
N GLY A 145 -26.42 25.75 9.78
CA GLY A 145 -25.02 26.15 9.57
C GLY A 145 -24.50 25.94 8.15
N HIS A 146 -25.24 25.25 7.28
CA HIS A 146 -24.83 25.08 5.89
C HIS A 146 -24.96 26.39 5.12
N PRO A 147 -23.96 26.77 4.28
CA PRO A 147 -24.09 27.93 3.40
C PRO A 147 -25.33 27.81 2.51
N HIS A 148 -26.00 28.93 2.31
CA HIS A 148 -27.13 28.95 1.40
C HIS A 148 -26.63 28.82 -0.05
N MET A 149 -27.09 27.76 -0.73
CA MET A 149 -26.76 27.45 -2.11
C MET A 149 -28.05 27.43 -2.94
N ARG A 150 -28.05 28.14 -4.05
CA ARG A 150 -29.19 28.20 -4.97
C ARG A 150 -28.99 27.36 -6.20
N THR A 151 -27.82 27.44 -6.83
CA THR A 151 -27.52 26.74 -8.08
C THR A 151 -26.63 25.52 -7.83
N LEU A 152 -26.83 24.43 -8.57
CA LEU A 152 -26.03 23.22 -8.48
C LEU A 152 -25.72 22.67 -9.87
N LEU A 153 -24.49 22.21 -10.03
CA LEU A 153 -24.08 21.32 -11.10
C LEU A 153 -23.49 20.07 -10.45
N GLY A 154 -24.10 18.92 -10.67
CA GLY A 154 -23.66 17.63 -10.15
C GLY A 154 -23.37 16.65 -11.27
N VAL A 155 -22.28 15.90 -11.15
CA VAL A 155 -21.90 14.87 -12.11
C VAL A 155 -21.41 13.63 -11.38
N ALA A 156 -21.75 12.45 -11.90
CA ALA A 156 -21.23 11.20 -11.34
C ALA A 156 -19.75 11.04 -11.65
N VAL A 157 -18.99 10.59 -10.64
CA VAL A 157 -17.60 10.16 -10.80
C VAL A 157 -17.63 8.68 -11.16
N SER A 158 -17.47 8.36 -12.44
CA SER A 158 -17.61 6.98 -12.92
C SER A 158 -16.57 6.62 -13.98
N VAL A 159 -16.21 5.33 -14.02
CA VAL A 159 -15.33 4.76 -15.05
C VAL A 159 -15.93 3.44 -15.51
N ARG A 160 -16.04 3.25 -16.84
CA ARG A 160 -16.56 2.03 -17.46
C ARG A 160 -17.91 1.53 -16.90
N GLY A 161 -18.74 2.46 -16.43
CA GLY A 161 -20.07 2.14 -15.87
C GLY A 161 -20.07 1.83 -14.37
N THR A 162 -18.91 1.80 -13.72
CA THR A 162 -18.80 1.72 -12.25
C THR A 162 -18.80 3.12 -11.67
N ILE A 163 -19.65 3.37 -10.68
CA ILE A 163 -19.74 4.65 -9.97
C ILE A 163 -18.84 4.60 -8.76
N TYR A 164 -17.97 5.60 -8.63
CA TYR A 164 -17.05 5.77 -7.50
C TYR A 164 -17.45 6.93 -6.60
N GLY A 165 -18.38 7.79 -7.05
CA GLY A 165 -18.80 8.95 -6.29
C GLY A 165 -19.47 10.02 -7.14
N ASP A 166 -19.46 11.24 -6.61
CA ASP A 166 -20.11 12.41 -7.21
C ASP A 166 -19.24 13.65 -7.05
N LEU A 167 -19.23 14.49 -8.08
CA LEU A 167 -18.65 15.82 -8.05
C LEU A 167 -19.76 16.86 -8.11
N TYR A 168 -19.75 17.81 -7.17
CA TYR A 168 -20.70 18.91 -7.07
C TYR A 168 -20.02 20.26 -7.15
N LEU A 169 -20.61 21.17 -7.91
CA LEU A 169 -20.25 22.58 -7.97
C LEU A 169 -21.49 23.41 -7.65
N SER A 170 -21.32 24.43 -6.84
CA SER A 170 -22.44 25.27 -6.42
C SER A 170 -22.07 26.75 -6.41
N GLU A 171 -23.06 27.61 -6.64
CA GLU A 171 -22.97 29.06 -6.66
C GLU A 171 -21.92 29.59 -7.66
N ARG A 172 -22.33 29.80 -8.88
CA ARG A 172 -21.46 30.44 -9.86
C ARG A 172 -21.15 31.90 -9.44
N ARG A 173 -19.86 32.27 -9.48
CA ARG A 173 -19.35 33.58 -8.97
C ARG A 173 -19.96 34.78 -9.68
N ASP A 174 -20.43 34.63 -10.93
CA ASP A 174 -21.11 35.67 -11.73
C ASP A 174 -22.64 35.72 -11.51
N GLY A 175 -23.18 34.85 -10.65
CA GLY A 175 -24.59 34.77 -10.30
C GLY A 175 -25.50 34.16 -11.37
N ARG A 176 -24.96 33.69 -12.50
CA ARG A 176 -25.70 32.98 -13.53
C ARG A 176 -25.83 31.50 -13.22
N PRO A 177 -26.82 30.77 -13.74
CA PRO A 177 -26.84 29.33 -13.71
C PRO A 177 -25.63 28.71 -14.44
N PHE A 178 -25.28 27.47 -14.08
CA PHE A 178 -24.30 26.72 -14.85
C PHE A 178 -24.80 26.38 -16.24
N ASP A 179 -23.91 26.44 -17.22
CA ASP A 179 -24.23 26.15 -18.62
C ASP A 179 -23.64 24.80 -19.08
N ARG A 180 -23.78 24.52 -20.38
CA ARG A 180 -23.29 23.23 -20.92
C ARG A 180 -21.76 23.14 -20.96
N ASP A 181 -21.08 24.26 -21.14
CA ASP A 181 -19.61 24.27 -21.08
C ASP A 181 -19.09 23.95 -19.70
N ASP A 182 -19.76 24.43 -18.63
CA ASP A 182 -19.46 24.13 -17.26
C ASP A 182 -19.69 22.64 -16.97
N GLU A 183 -20.76 22.05 -17.54
CA GLU A 183 -21.09 20.64 -17.47
C GLU A 183 -20.00 19.77 -18.12
N ASP A 184 -19.55 20.10 -19.33
CA ASP A 184 -18.50 19.37 -20.04
C ASP A 184 -17.18 19.38 -19.26
N ILE A 185 -16.83 20.49 -18.59
CA ILE A 185 -15.69 20.60 -17.69
C ILE A 185 -15.85 19.67 -16.50
N ALA A 186 -17.00 19.72 -15.83
CA ALA A 186 -17.26 18.91 -14.65
C ALA A 186 -17.23 17.40 -14.98
N VAL A 187 -17.85 16.98 -16.08
CA VAL A 187 -17.82 15.58 -16.57
C VAL A 187 -16.39 15.11 -16.85
N THR A 188 -15.59 15.95 -17.52
CA THR A 188 -14.20 15.59 -17.84
C THR A 188 -13.37 15.40 -16.56
N LEU A 189 -13.51 16.30 -15.58
CA LEU A 189 -12.77 16.20 -14.32
C LEU A 189 -13.30 15.10 -13.41
N ALA A 190 -14.60 14.82 -13.42
CA ALA A 190 -15.19 13.67 -12.74
C ALA A 190 -14.67 12.35 -13.32
N GLY A 191 -14.51 12.25 -14.64
CA GLY A 191 -13.86 11.11 -15.28
C GLY A 191 -12.41 10.92 -14.82
N ALA A 192 -11.63 12.00 -14.71
CA ALA A 192 -10.28 11.96 -14.19
C ALA A 192 -10.23 11.52 -12.70
N ALA A 193 -11.17 12.01 -11.87
CA ALA A 193 -11.33 11.57 -10.50
C ALA A 193 -11.64 10.08 -10.41
N GLY A 194 -12.56 9.60 -11.24
CA GLY A 194 -12.92 8.19 -11.31
C GLY A 194 -11.71 7.29 -11.62
N ILE A 195 -10.90 7.67 -12.60
CA ILE A 195 -9.66 6.93 -12.94
C ILE A 195 -8.69 6.93 -11.74
N ALA A 196 -8.53 8.03 -11.02
CA ALA A 196 -7.65 8.11 -9.87
C ALA A 196 -8.14 7.19 -8.74
N ILE A 197 -9.44 7.18 -8.45
CA ILE A 197 -10.05 6.32 -7.43
C ILE A 197 -9.94 4.85 -7.85
N GLU A 198 -10.27 4.50 -9.10
CA GLU A 198 -10.16 3.14 -9.63
C GLU A 198 -8.73 2.61 -9.49
N ASN A 199 -7.72 3.41 -9.85
CA ASN A 199 -6.33 3.02 -9.73
C ASN A 199 -5.93 2.72 -8.27
N VAL A 200 -6.37 3.54 -7.31
CA VAL A 200 -6.09 3.28 -5.88
C VAL A 200 -6.78 2.01 -5.41
N HIS A 201 -8.05 1.79 -5.77
CA HIS A 201 -8.77 0.56 -5.39
C HIS A 201 -8.11 -0.69 -5.98
N LEU A 202 -7.75 -0.69 -7.27
CA LEU A 202 -7.05 -1.79 -7.93
C LEU A 202 -5.69 -2.09 -7.28
N PHE A 203 -4.97 -1.04 -6.90
CA PHE A 203 -3.69 -1.16 -6.24
C PHE A 203 -3.82 -1.78 -4.83
N GLU A 204 -4.81 -1.34 -4.06
CA GLU A 204 -5.08 -1.92 -2.74
C GLU A 204 -5.56 -3.37 -2.82
N GLU A 205 -6.39 -3.71 -3.81
CA GLU A 205 -6.84 -5.09 -4.04
C GLU A 205 -5.66 -5.99 -4.41
N LEU A 206 -4.77 -5.53 -5.30
CA LEU A 206 -3.56 -6.26 -5.66
C LEU A 206 -2.65 -6.46 -4.44
N ARG A 207 -2.47 -5.42 -3.63
CA ARG A 207 -1.69 -5.49 -2.38
C ARG A 207 -2.28 -6.51 -1.40
N ARG A 208 -3.59 -6.43 -1.13
CA ARG A 208 -4.29 -7.39 -0.25
C ARG A 208 -4.15 -8.83 -0.75
N SER A 209 -4.27 -9.02 -2.07
CA SER A 209 -4.11 -10.34 -2.70
C SER A 209 -2.68 -10.87 -2.55
N ALA A 210 -1.68 -10.02 -2.75
CA ALA A 210 -0.27 -10.37 -2.57
C ALA A 210 0.04 -10.74 -1.10
N GLU A 211 -0.41 -9.92 -0.14
CA GLU A 211 -0.25 -10.20 1.30
C GLU A 211 -0.95 -11.50 1.71
N HIS A 212 -2.15 -11.75 1.18
CA HIS A 212 -2.86 -13.01 1.44
C HIS A 212 -2.11 -14.22 0.88
N PHE A 213 -1.63 -14.13 -0.35
CA PHE A 213 -0.83 -15.17 -0.97
C PHE A 213 0.45 -15.47 -0.16
N GLN A 214 1.16 -14.43 0.26
CA GLN A 214 2.36 -14.57 1.09
C GLN A 214 2.07 -15.26 2.43
N ARG A 215 0.97 -14.87 3.12
CA ARG A 215 0.56 -15.55 4.35
C ARG A 215 0.23 -17.03 4.14
N MET A 216 -0.32 -17.41 3.00
CA MET A 216 -0.56 -18.83 2.68
C MET A 216 0.73 -19.61 2.44
N LEU A 217 1.81 -18.94 2.03
CA LEU A 217 3.11 -19.58 1.84
C LEU A 217 3.85 -19.82 3.16
N LEU A 218 3.59 -19.03 4.20
CA LEU A 218 4.23 -19.21 5.51
C LEU A 218 3.59 -20.34 6.28
N PRO A 219 4.39 -21.15 7.04
CA PRO A 219 3.86 -22.23 7.84
C PRO A 219 3.14 -21.69 9.08
N THR A 220 2.10 -22.39 9.49
CA THR A 220 1.64 -22.34 10.88
C THR A 220 2.57 -23.19 11.72
N LEU A 221 3.12 -22.65 12.79
CA LEU A 221 3.94 -23.45 13.70
C LEU A 221 3.12 -24.59 14.28
N PRO A 222 3.63 -25.85 14.28
CA PRO A 222 2.97 -26.95 14.95
C PRO A 222 3.02 -26.74 16.47
N ASP A 223 2.30 -27.58 17.22
CA ASP A 223 2.55 -27.69 18.67
C ASP A 223 4.00 -28.18 18.90
N LEU A 224 4.81 -27.32 19.49
CA LEU A 224 6.22 -27.57 19.75
C LEU A 224 6.48 -28.13 21.18
N HIS A 225 5.42 -28.55 21.91
CA HIS A 225 5.63 -29.13 23.24
C HIS A 225 6.74 -30.21 23.22
N PRO A 226 7.72 -30.18 24.15
CA PRO A 226 7.77 -29.42 25.39
C PRO A 226 8.39 -28.02 25.28
N PHE A 227 8.78 -27.56 24.09
CA PHE A 227 9.21 -26.19 23.85
C PHE A 227 8.01 -25.24 23.77
N THR A 228 8.22 -23.99 24.11
CA THR A 228 7.32 -22.90 23.69
C THR A 228 7.90 -22.30 22.43
N GLY A 229 7.13 -22.24 21.36
CA GLY A 229 7.51 -21.60 20.10
C GLY A 229 6.67 -20.37 19.82
N ALA A 230 7.28 -19.32 19.27
CA ALA A 230 6.59 -18.13 18.77
C ALA A 230 7.26 -17.63 17.49
N SER A 231 6.49 -17.08 16.59
CA SER A 231 7.00 -16.50 15.35
C SER A 231 6.23 -15.25 14.95
N ILE A 232 6.89 -14.36 14.25
CA ILE A 232 6.29 -13.23 13.60
C ILE A 232 6.89 -13.05 12.21
N TYR A 233 6.07 -12.66 11.29
CA TYR A 233 6.45 -12.25 9.94
C TYR A 233 5.83 -10.88 9.65
N ARG A 234 6.64 -9.96 9.14
CA ARG A 234 6.21 -8.64 8.70
C ARG A 234 6.70 -8.39 7.29
N PRO A 235 5.80 -8.26 6.32
CA PRO A 235 6.19 -7.90 4.96
C PRO A 235 6.70 -6.47 4.91
N ALA A 236 7.61 -6.19 3.97
CA ALA A 236 8.00 -4.83 3.64
C ALA A 236 6.76 -3.98 3.26
N PRO A 237 6.69 -2.71 3.67
CA PRO A 237 5.53 -1.86 3.44
C PRO A 237 5.35 -1.46 1.98
N THR A 238 6.30 -1.78 1.10
CA THR A 238 6.25 -1.44 -0.32
C THR A 238 5.21 -2.30 -1.04
N PRO A 239 4.17 -1.69 -1.60
CA PRO A 239 3.09 -2.41 -2.26
C PRO A 239 3.55 -3.26 -3.44
N GLY A 240 2.99 -4.47 -3.55
CA GLY A 240 3.30 -5.40 -4.64
C GLY A 240 4.61 -6.19 -4.47
N ARG A 241 5.34 -5.98 -3.39
CA ARG A 241 6.49 -6.80 -3.01
C ARG A 241 6.02 -8.02 -2.23
N LEU A 242 6.57 -9.16 -2.55
CA LEU A 242 6.39 -10.43 -1.87
C LEU A 242 7.76 -10.84 -1.32
N GLY A 243 7.88 -10.99 -0.01
CA GLY A 243 9.16 -11.27 0.61
C GLY A 243 9.74 -12.64 0.29
N GLY A 244 11.06 -12.67 0.36
CA GLY A 244 11.89 -13.88 0.31
C GLY A 244 12.07 -14.58 1.66
N ASP A 245 11.78 -13.89 2.73
CA ASP A 245 11.93 -14.35 4.10
C ASP A 245 11.02 -15.51 4.47
N TRP A 246 11.54 -16.49 5.17
CA TRP A 246 10.76 -17.63 5.60
C TRP A 246 11.33 -18.31 6.84
N TYR A 247 10.47 -19.02 7.55
CA TYR A 247 10.85 -19.89 8.66
C TYR A 247 10.05 -21.18 8.62
N ASP A 248 10.51 -22.19 9.34
CA ASP A 248 9.76 -23.42 9.57
C ASP A 248 10.19 -24.10 10.88
N ALA A 249 9.28 -24.89 11.46
CA ALA A 249 9.59 -25.77 12.56
C ALA A 249 8.79 -27.06 12.40
N ILE A 250 9.46 -28.20 12.53
CA ILE A 250 8.82 -29.52 12.40
C ILE A 250 9.39 -30.52 13.42
N TRP A 251 8.54 -31.40 13.88
CA TRP A 251 8.99 -32.60 14.59
C TRP A 251 9.50 -33.67 13.63
N LEU A 252 10.67 -34.19 13.88
CA LEU A 252 11.26 -35.26 13.11
C LEU A 252 10.84 -36.63 13.65
N PRO A 253 10.90 -37.72 12.85
CA PRO A 253 10.52 -39.07 13.28
C PRO A 253 11.28 -39.60 14.51
N ASP A 254 12.46 -39.06 14.80
CA ASP A 254 13.29 -39.42 15.94
C ASP A 254 13.08 -38.53 17.20
N ASN A 255 11.98 -37.79 17.22
CA ASN A 255 11.59 -36.82 18.25
C ASN A 255 12.58 -35.66 18.46
N ALA A 256 13.40 -35.32 17.49
CA ALA A 256 14.09 -34.05 17.44
C ALA A 256 13.18 -32.95 16.80
N CYS A 257 13.31 -31.74 17.27
CA CYS A 257 12.67 -30.57 16.64
C CYS A 257 13.64 -29.94 15.65
N ALA A 258 13.30 -29.91 14.39
CA ALA A 258 14.03 -29.11 13.38
C ALA A 258 13.43 -27.73 13.25
N VAL A 259 14.32 -26.75 13.17
CA VAL A 259 13.99 -25.33 13.03
C VAL A 259 14.82 -24.77 11.89
N VAL A 260 14.23 -23.97 11.06
CA VAL A 260 14.91 -23.29 9.97
C VAL A 260 14.42 -21.88 9.82
N ILE A 261 15.32 -21.01 9.44
CA ILE A 261 15.04 -19.67 8.94
C ILE A 261 15.90 -19.43 7.73
N GLY A 262 15.41 -18.65 6.78
CA GLY A 262 16.14 -18.33 5.55
C GLY A 262 15.57 -17.11 4.88
N ASP A 263 16.33 -16.61 3.92
CA ASP A 263 15.96 -15.50 3.06
C ASP A 263 16.36 -15.80 1.62
N VAL A 264 15.48 -15.48 0.69
CA VAL A 264 15.68 -15.61 -0.76
C VAL A 264 15.90 -14.22 -1.34
N VAL A 265 17.03 -14.00 -1.98
CA VAL A 265 17.34 -12.71 -2.61
C VAL A 265 16.24 -12.25 -3.56
N GLY A 266 15.65 -11.09 -3.27
CA GLY A 266 14.58 -10.49 -4.04
C GLY A 266 13.25 -10.41 -3.27
N HIS A 267 12.36 -9.57 -3.77
CA HIS A 267 11.09 -9.26 -3.12
C HIS A 267 9.95 -9.25 -4.14
N ASP A 268 9.95 -10.22 -5.03
CA ASP A 268 8.95 -10.39 -6.08
C ASP A 268 8.30 -11.79 -6.03
N LEU A 269 7.37 -12.04 -6.93
CA LEU A 269 6.69 -13.33 -7.04
C LEU A 269 7.68 -14.48 -7.29
N ARG A 270 8.82 -14.22 -7.94
CA ARG A 270 9.87 -15.20 -8.20
C ARG A 270 10.58 -15.60 -6.90
N ALA A 271 10.92 -14.63 -6.06
CA ALA A 271 11.50 -14.87 -4.74
C ALA A 271 10.55 -15.67 -3.84
N ALA A 272 9.27 -15.28 -3.77
CA ALA A 272 8.26 -16.02 -3.00
C ALA A 272 8.05 -17.46 -3.50
N ALA A 273 8.06 -17.70 -4.80
CA ALA A 273 7.98 -19.04 -5.37
C ALA A 273 9.22 -19.88 -5.04
N ALA A 274 10.42 -19.31 -5.16
CA ALA A 274 11.68 -19.96 -4.79
C ALA A 274 11.73 -20.29 -3.29
N MET A 275 11.29 -19.39 -2.42
CA MET A 275 11.12 -19.59 -1.00
C MET A 275 10.24 -20.82 -0.71
N ALA A 276 9.04 -20.87 -1.29
CA ALA A 276 8.11 -21.97 -1.09
C ALA A 276 8.67 -23.33 -1.57
N GLN A 277 9.38 -23.33 -2.70
CA GLN A 277 10.06 -24.52 -3.21
C GLN A 277 11.19 -24.96 -2.29
N THR A 278 12.08 -24.05 -1.91
CA THR A 278 13.22 -24.32 -1.02
C THR A 278 12.76 -24.93 0.30
N ARG A 279 11.76 -24.31 0.93
CA ARG A 279 11.17 -24.80 2.18
C ARG A 279 10.55 -26.20 2.02
N SER A 280 9.81 -26.44 0.94
CA SER A 280 9.16 -27.73 0.69
C SER A 280 10.18 -28.85 0.47
N MET A 281 11.25 -28.57 -0.27
CA MET A 281 12.37 -29.52 -0.47
C MET A 281 13.08 -29.80 0.84
N LEU A 282 13.36 -28.76 1.63
CA LEU A 282 14.01 -28.92 2.93
C LEU A 282 13.17 -29.78 3.88
N ARG A 283 11.85 -29.55 3.96
CA ARG A 283 10.94 -30.40 4.73
C ARG A 283 11.04 -31.88 4.34
N ALA A 284 11.02 -32.16 3.01
CA ALA A 284 11.13 -33.54 2.52
C ALA A 284 12.46 -34.17 2.91
N LEU A 285 13.58 -33.45 2.76
CA LEU A 285 14.91 -33.94 3.12
C LEU A 285 15.05 -34.18 4.62
N LEU A 286 14.52 -33.30 5.45
CA LEU A 286 14.54 -33.44 6.90
C LEU A 286 13.74 -34.66 7.39
N PHE A 287 12.60 -34.95 6.75
CA PHE A 287 11.73 -36.03 7.13
C PHE A 287 12.26 -37.41 6.73
N ASP A 288 12.96 -37.47 5.58
CA ASP A 288 13.52 -38.72 5.04
C ASP A 288 14.84 -39.13 5.69
N ARG A 289 15.62 -38.16 6.17
CA ARG A 289 17.00 -38.42 6.64
C ARG A 289 17.27 -37.86 8.02
N LEU A 290 17.63 -38.76 8.94
CA LEU A 290 18.12 -38.42 10.28
C LEU A 290 19.61 -38.03 10.24
N THR A 291 19.97 -37.08 9.40
CA THR A 291 21.34 -36.63 9.18
C THR A 291 21.59 -35.27 9.85
N PRO A 292 22.85 -34.90 10.11
CA PRO A 292 23.15 -33.60 10.71
C PRO A 292 22.72 -32.44 9.80
N PRO A 293 22.49 -31.22 10.34
CA PRO A 293 22.06 -30.05 9.60
C PRO A 293 22.89 -29.74 8.36
N SER A 294 24.23 -29.86 8.45
CA SER A 294 25.15 -29.63 7.33
C SER A 294 24.87 -30.55 6.14
N ALA A 295 24.62 -31.84 6.41
CA ALA A 295 24.36 -32.83 5.36
C ALA A 295 23.01 -32.56 4.66
N VAL A 296 22.00 -32.09 5.41
CA VAL A 296 20.70 -31.69 4.84
C VAL A 296 20.87 -30.46 3.95
N LEU A 297 21.58 -29.42 4.41
CA LEU A 297 21.86 -28.22 3.62
C LEU A 297 22.69 -28.54 2.36
N TYR A 298 23.67 -29.43 2.47
CA TYR A 298 24.44 -29.91 1.32
C TYR A 298 23.54 -30.59 0.26
N GLN A 299 22.64 -31.47 0.70
CA GLN A 299 21.71 -32.13 -0.22
C GLN A 299 20.72 -31.15 -0.83
N LEU A 300 20.23 -30.19 -0.05
CA LEU A 300 19.37 -29.13 -0.54
C LEU A 300 20.07 -28.28 -1.60
N ASP A 301 21.32 -27.90 -1.36
CA ASP A 301 22.16 -27.12 -2.27
C ASP A 301 22.27 -27.79 -3.64
N ARG A 302 22.61 -29.09 -3.66
CA ARG A 302 22.66 -29.89 -4.88
C ARG A 302 21.31 -29.98 -5.60
N THR A 303 20.22 -30.05 -4.83
CA THR A 303 18.87 -30.11 -5.38
C THR A 303 18.49 -28.79 -6.03
N LEU A 304 18.80 -27.67 -5.37
CA LEU A 304 18.53 -26.32 -5.89
C LEU A 304 19.35 -26.06 -7.15
N GLN A 305 20.63 -26.47 -7.20
CA GLN A 305 21.49 -26.31 -8.38
C GLN A 305 20.98 -27.12 -9.58
N ALA A 306 20.32 -28.25 -9.36
CA ALA A 306 19.71 -29.02 -10.44
C ALA A 306 18.45 -28.36 -11.03
N ILE A 307 17.89 -27.37 -10.33
CA ILE A 307 16.74 -26.56 -10.76
C ILE A 307 17.31 -25.24 -11.26
N THR A 308 17.28 -25.01 -12.56
CA THR A 308 17.81 -23.76 -13.16
C THR A 308 17.03 -22.54 -12.72
N ASP A 309 17.73 -21.38 -12.62
CA ASP A 309 17.16 -20.05 -12.38
C ASP A 309 16.55 -19.77 -10.99
N LEU A 310 16.97 -20.46 -9.94
CA LEU A 310 16.60 -20.09 -8.58
C LEU A 310 17.48 -18.94 -8.07
N PRO A 311 16.88 -17.95 -7.38
CA PRO A 311 17.66 -16.89 -6.73
C PRO A 311 18.50 -17.45 -5.57
N VAL A 312 19.60 -16.76 -5.28
CA VAL A 312 20.46 -17.05 -4.13
C VAL A 312 19.63 -17.05 -2.84
N THR A 313 19.88 -18.01 -1.99
CA THR A 313 19.12 -18.20 -0.75
C THR A 313 20.06 -18.36 0.42
N THR A 314 19.83 -17.64 1.51
CA THR A 314 20.49 -17.88 2.80
C THR A 314 19.62 -18.79 3.66
N ALA A 315 20.22 -19.60 4.51
CA ALA A 315 19.50 -20.45 5.45
C ALA A 315 20.33 -20.78 6.69
N CYS A 316 19.67 -20.81 7.86
CA CYS A 316 20.19 -21.40 9.08
C CYS A 316 19.27 -22.55 9.49
N LEU A 317 19.79 -23.76 9.48
CA LEU A 317 19.09 -24.98 9.89
C LEU A 317 19.60 -25.45 11.24
N ALA A 318 18.69 -25.66 12.17
CA ALA A 318 18.97 -26.16 13.49
C ALA A 318 18.13 -27.42 13.81
N ARG A 319 18.68 -28.29 14.63
CA ARG A 319 18.05 -29.50 15.18
C ARG A 319 18.21 -29.48 16.69
N ILE A 320 17.12 -29.60 17.41
CA ILE A 320 17.11 -29.62 18.88
C ILE A 320 16.67 -31.01 19.36
N GLU A 321 17.51 -31.65 20.15
CA GLU A 321 17.27 -32.99 20.67
C GLU A 321 17.59 -33.10 22.17
N PRO A 322 17.05 -34.09 22.88
CA PRO A 322 17.39 -34.33 24.26
C PRO A 322 18.90 -34.61 24.41
N GLY A 323 19.56 -33.96 25.38
CA GLY A 323 20.99 -34.13 25.67
C GLY A 323 21.26 -34.32 27.15
N GLN A 324 22.52 -34.58 27.50
CA GLN A 324 22.95 -34.67 28.90
C GLN A 324 22.90 -33.27 29.54
N GLY A 325 22.09 -33.12 30.57
CA GLY A 325 21.97 -31.85 31.31
C GLY A 325 21.09 -30.78 30.69
N GLY A 326 20.33 -31.08 29.61
CA GLY A 326 19.44 -30.15 28.94
C GLY A 326 19.09 -30.57 27.51
N TRP A 327 18.86 -29.61 26.69
CA TRP A 327 18.61 -29.80 25.26
C TRP A 327 19.90 -29.51 24.50
N ARG A 328 20.17 -30.27 23.42
CA ARG A 328 21.31 -30.06 22.55
C ARG A 328 20.81 -29.44 21.25
N LEU A 329 21.33 -28.27 20.92
CA LEU A 329 21.17 -27.62 19.64
C LEU A 329 22.32 -28.03 18.72
N HIS A 330 22.00 -28.53 17.54
CA HIS A 330 22.92 -28.73 16.43
C HIS A 330 22.49 -27.77 15.33
N TRP A 331 23.43 -27.03 14.74
CA TRP A 331 23.08 -26.14 13.63
C TRP A 331 24.20 -26.06 12.61
N SER A 332 23.78 -25.67 11.40
CA SER A 332 24.63 -25.30 10.28
C SER A 332 24.02 -24.13 9.54
N THR A 333 24.84 -23.33 8.88
CA THR A 333 24.39 -22.14 8.16
C THR A 333 24.89 -22.13 6.72
N ALA A 334 24.10 -21.55 5.84
CA ALA A 334 24.41 -21.23 4.46
C ALA A 334 24.28 -19.71 4.24
N GLY A 335 25.27 -18.95 4.73
CA GLY A 335 25.31 -17.49 4.57
C GLY A 335 24.29 -16.69 5.39
N HIS A 336 23.60 -17.33 6.34
CA HIS A 336 22.58 -16.69 7.16
C HIS A 336 23.13 -16.20 8.51
N PHE A 337 22.40 -15.24 9.15
CA PHE A 337 22.76 -14.69 10.45
C PHE A 337 22.82 -15.77 11.55
N PRO A 338 23.70 -15.57 12.55
CA PRO A 338 23.80 -16.47 13.68
C PRO A 338 22.56 -16.37 14.59
N PRO A 339 22.02 -17.48 15.10
CA PRO A 339 20.95 -17.43 16.09
C PRO A 339 21.42 -16.76 17.38
N LEU A 340 20.51 -16.03 18.04
CA LEU A 340 20.77 -15.40 19.34
C LEU A 340 20.27 -16.31 20.45
N LEU A 341 21.17 -16.78 21.29
CA LEU A 341 20.87 -17.52 22.52
C LEU A 341 20.74 -16.53 23.68
N ILE A 342 19.64 -16.63 24.43
CA ILE A 342 19.39 -15.88 25.65
C ILE A 342 19.16 -16.85 26.80
N THR A 343 19.95 -16.74 27.84
CA THR A 343 19.80 -17.58 29.04
C THR A 343 18.79 -17.00 30.03
N PRO A 344 18.25 -17.75 30.97
CA PRO A 344 17.29 -17.25 31.97
C PRO A 344 17.81 -16.10 32.84
N ASP A 345 19.13 -16.02 33.03
CA ASP A 345 19.86 -14.95 33.72
C ASP A 345 20.20 -13.75 32.81
N GLN A 346 19.54 -13.67 31.66
CA GLN A 346 19.60 -12.53 30.70
C GLN A 346 20.94 -12.35 29.98
N LEU A 347 21.80 -13.36 30.00
CA LEU A 347 23.01 -13.34 29.18
C LEU A 347 22.68 -13.70 27.77
N THR A 348 23.24 -12.94 26.83
CA THR A 348 23.06 -13.10 25.38
C THR A 348 24.35 -13.56 24.72
N GLU A 349 24.22 -14.46 23.74
CA GLU A 349 25.34 -14.98 22.97
C GLU A 349 24.86 -15.22 21.52
N TYR A 350 25.51 -14.63 20.53
CA TYR A 350 25.32 -15.04 19.15
C TYR A 350 26.03 -16.35 18.88
N LEU A 351 25.32 -17.33 18.35
CA LEU A 351 25.86 -18.67 18.03
C LEU A 351 26.57 -18.59 16.66
N TYR A 352 27.71 -17.95 16.63
CA TYR A 352 28.50 -17.80 15.39
C TYR A 352 28.89 -19.15 14.84
N ALA A 353 28.84 -19.30 13.54
CA ALA A 353 29.35 -20.40 12.74
C ALA A 353 30.48 -19.88 11.83
N GLU A 354 31.28 -20.78 11.30
CA GLU A 354 32.16 -20.38 10.18
C GLU A 354 31.33 -19.83 9.03
N PRO A 355 31.73 -18.68 8.44
CA PRO A 355 30.99 -18.11 7.32
C PRO A 355 30.88 -19.11 6.16
N GLY A 356 29.66 -19.46 5.78
CA GLY A 356 29.38 -20.31 4.62
C GLY A 356 28.83 -19.47 3.46
N LEU A 357 28.97 -19.96 2.23
CA LEU A 357 28.30 -19.35 1.10
C LEU A 357 26.78 -19.63 1.18
N PRO A 358 25.94 -18.73 0.66
CA PRO A 358 24.53 -19.01 0.46
C PRO A 358 24.30 -20.27 -0.38
N LEU A 359 23.08 -20.80 -0.35
CA LEU A 359 22.66 -21.93 -1.17
C LEU A 359 22.66 -21.54 -2.67
N ALA A 360 22.82 -22.52 -3.54
CA ALA A 360 22.88 -22.41 -4.99
C ALA A 360 24.08 -21.60 -5.56
N VAL A 361 25.06 -21.24 -4.73
CA VAL A 361 26.30 -20.53 -5.17
C VAL A 361 27.41 -21.55 -5.49
N ASP A 362 27.78 -22.41 -4.55
CA ASP A 362 28.79 -23.44 -4.74
C ASP A 362 28.42 -24.69 -3.92
N THR A 363 28.08 -25.77 -4.62
CA THR A 363 27.65 -27.04 -4.00
C THR A 363 28.78 -27.87 -3.45
N GLU A 364 30.03 -27.58 -3.79
CA GLU A 364 31.17 -28.33 -3.27
C GLU A 364 31.68 -27.77 -1.94
N GLN A 365 31.15 -26.65 -1.49
CA GLN A 365 31.56 -26.06 -0.22
C GLN A 365 31.12 -26.91 0.98
N HIS A 366 32.09 -27.26 1.80
CA HIS A 366 31.82 -27.93 3.07
C HIS A 366 31.23 -26.96 4.09
N ARG A 367 30.09 -27.34 4.71
CA ARG A 367 29.46 -26.60 5.82
C ARG A 367 29.66 -27.36 7.11
N PRO A 368 30.28 -26.74 8.15
CA PRO A 368 30.46 -27.42 9.42
C PRO A 368 29.15 -27.49 10.20
N ASP A 369 29.03 -28.54 11.03
CA ASP A 369 28.03 -28.61 12.08
C ASP A 369 28.58 -28.04 13.38
N HIS A 370 27.76 -27.29 14.07
CA HIS A 370 28.04 -26.74 15.39
C HIS A 370 27.10 -27.32 16.43
N THR A 371 27.51 -27.33 17.68
CA THR A 371 26.70 -27.86 18.78
C THR A 371 26.75 -26.95 19.99
N ARG A 372 25.59 -26.77 20.65
CA ARG A 372 25.47 -26.02 21.89
C ARG A 372 24.48 -26.70 22.83
N THR A 373 24.82 -26.80 24.12
CA THR A 373 23.84 -27.21 25.12
C THR A 373 22.99 -26.01 25.52
N LEU A 374 21.67 -26.19 25.44
CA LEU A 374 20.69 -25.18 25.85
C LEU A 374 20.27 -25.46 27.28
N PRO A 375 20.52 -24.52 28.23
CA PRO A 375 20.07 -24.71 29.62
C PRO A 375 18.52 -24.65 29.69
N PRO A 376 17.91 -25.17 30.75
CA PRO A 376 16.47 -25.06 30.98
C PRO A 376 16.03 -23.60 31.05
N GLY A 377 14.97 -23.28 30.34
CA GLY A 377 14.41 -21.90 30.24
C GLY A 377 15.17 -20.98 29.30
N ALA A 378 16.18 -21.45 28.56
CA ALA A 378 16.86 -20.66 27.53
C ALA A 378 15.96 -20.42 26.35
N THR A 379 16.12 -19.26 25.72
CA THR A 379 15.44 -18.86 24.48
C THR A 379 16.46 -18.76 23.36
N VAL A 380 16.16 -19.35 22.21
CA VAL A 380 16.93 -19.19 20.97
C VAL A 380 16.08 -18.43 19.99
N VAL A 381 16.62 -17.34 19.42
CA VAL A 381 15.96 -16.49 18.44
C VAL A 381 16.68 -16.64 17.12
N PHE A 382 15.95 -17.01 16.10
CA PHE A 382 16.33 -17.00 14.69
C PHE A 382 15.65 -15.81 14.02
N PHE A 383 16.35 -15.10 13.15
CA PHE A 383 15.83 -13.86 12.55
C PHE A 383 16.49 -13.59 11.20
N THR A 384 15.81 -12.84 10.36
CA THR A 384 16.30 -12.34 9.06
C THR A 384 16.85 -10.92 9.18
N ASP A 385 17.52 -10.44 8.15
CA ASP A 385 18.22 -9.16 8.10
C ASP A 385 17.31 -7.95 8.36
N GLY A 386 16.04 -8.00 7.91
CA GLY A 386 15.06 -6.95 8.17
C GLY A 386 14.83 -6.63 9.65
N LEU A 387 15.32 -7.47 10.60
CA LEU A 387 15.29 -7.15 12.03
C LEU A 387 16.52 -6.31 12.46
N VAL A 388 17.66 -6.45 11.80
CA VAL A 388 18.96 -5.88 12.23
C VAL A 388 19.54 -4.89 11.24
N GLU A 389 19.07 -4.90 9.99
CA GLU A 389 19.57 -4.00 8.95
C GLU A 389 18.89 -2.64 9.01
N HIS A 390 19.72 -1.58 8.94
CA HIS A 390 19.29 -0.20 8.87
C HIS A 390 20.28 0.61 8.02
N PRO A 391 19.84 1.37 7.00
CA PRO A 391 20.71 2.10 6.09
C PRO A 391 21.70 3.08 6.74
N GLY A 392 21.39 3.54 7.96
CA GLY A 392 22.21 4.51 8.70
C GLY A 392 23.23 3.88 9.67
N HIS A 393 23.24 2.55 9.87
CA HIS A 393 24.04 1.87 10.88
C HIS A 393 24.69 0.61 10.31
N SER A 394 25.78 0.15 10.95
CA SER A 394 26.39 -1.14 10.60
C SER A 394 25.53 -2.31 11.12
N ILE A 395 25.61 -3.46 10.46
CA ILE A 395 24.98 -4.70 10.93
C ILE A 395 25.40 -5.06 12.35
N ASP A 396 26.67 -4.86 12.72
CA ASP A 396 27.17 -5.10 14.08
C ASP A 396 26.43 -4.24 15.12
N HIS A 397 26.08 -3.01 14.76
CA HIS A 397 25.28 -2.15 15.64
C HIS A 397 23.86 -2.69 15.81
N GLY A 398 23.21 -3.13 14.75
CA GLY A 398 21.89 -3.75 14.79
C GLY A 398 21.89 -5.03 15.61
N LEU A 399 22.89 -5.88 15.45
CA LEU A 399 23.08 -7.10 16.26
C LEU A 399 23.26 -6.77 17.76
N ALA A 400 24.09 -5.77 18.08
CA ALA A 400 24.29 -5.34 19.47
C ALA A 400 22.98 -4.85 20.12
N GLN A 401 22.22 -4.03 19.41
CA GLN A 401 20.91 -3.53 19.87
C GLN A 401 19.91 -4.66 20.07
N LEU A 402 19.84 -5.61 19.13
CA LEU A 402 18.96 -6.79 19.27
C LEU A 402 19.30 -7.60 20.53
N ALA A 403 20.58 -7.83 20.78
CA ALA A 403 21.02 -8.57 21.96
C ALA A 403 20.63 -7.84 23.27
N GLU A 404 20.78 -6.53 23.33
CA GLU A 404 20.41 -5.70 24.49
C GLU A 404 18.89 -5.71 24.73
N LEU A 405 18.09 -5.50 23.69
CA LEU A 405 16.64 -5.55 23.77
C LEU A 405 16.16 -6.92 24.21
N ALA A 406 16.74 -7.99 23.67
CA ALA A 406 16.38 -9.36 23.98
C ALA A 406 16.71 -9.72 25.46
N ALA A 407 17.87 -9.31 25.96
CA ALA A 407 18.27 -9.52 27.36
C ALA A 407 17.26 -8.88 28.32
N GLY A 408 16.88 -7.63 28.08
CA GLY A 408 15.96 -6.90 28.95
C GLY A 408 14.53 -7.47 29.02
N HIS A 409 14.10 -8.20 28.00
CA HIS A 409 12.69 -8.58 27.83
C HIS A 409 12.45 -10.09 27.73
N VAL A 410 13.46 -10.94 27.88
CA VAL A 410 13.32 -12.41 27.79
C VAL A 410 12.34 -13.01 28.80
N HIS A 411 11.98 -12.28 29.84
CA HIS A 411 11.02 -12.71 30.86
C HIS A 411 9.55 -12.67 30.41
N LEU A 412 9.26 -11.97 29.32
CA LEU A 412 7.92 -11.89 28.75
C LEU A 412 7.41 -13.26 28.25
N PRO A 413 6.09 -13.48 28.16
CA PRO A 413 5.53 -14.57 27.36
C PRO A 413 6.14 -14.55 25.96
N LEU A 414 6.42 -15.71 25.37
CA LEU A 414 7.25 -15.76 24.16
C LEU A 414 6.63 -15.02 22.96
N ASP A 415 5.30 -15.07 22.80
CA ASP A 415 4.59 -14.32 21.76
C ASP A 415 4.72 -12.80 21.95
N ASP A 416 4.62 -12.31 23.20
CA ASP A 416 4.79 -10.90 23.51
C ASP A 416 6.25 -10.47 23.35
N PHE A 417 7.20 -11.35 23.69
CA PHE A 417 8.62 -11.12 23.48
C PHE A 417 8.99 -10.93 22.02
N VAL A 418 8.53 -11.85 21.15
CA VAL A 418 8.79 -11.77 19.70
C VAL A 418 8.14 -10.52 19.10
N ARG A 419 6.92 -10.20 19.53
CA ARG A 419 6.22 -8.97 19.10
C ARG A 419 6.98 -7.72 19.56
N PHE A 420 7.43 -7.70 20.81
CA PHE A 420 8.22 -6.60 21.36
C PHE A 420 9.51 -6.36 20.56
N LEU A 421 10.26 -7.41 20.22
CA LEU A 421 11.46 -7.28 19.39
C LEU A 421 11.14 -6.68 18.03
N ALA A 422 10.08 -7.15 17.38
CA ALA A 422 9.65 -6.66 16.07
C ALA A 422 9.13 -5.21 16.10
N ASP A 423 8.58 -4.74 17.24
CA ASP A 423 8.04 -3.38 17.38
C ASP A 423 9.10 -2.34 17.75
N HIS A 424 10.17 -2.76 18.44
CA HIS A 424 11.10 -1.82 19.07
C HIS A 424 12.51 -1.86 18.46
N HIS A 425 12.78 -2.84 17.59
CA HIS A 425 14.04 -2.84 16.86
C HIS A 425 14.02 -1.74 15.78
N PRO A 426 15.06 -0.91 15.66
CA PRO A 426 15.13 0.17 14.70
C PRO A 426 15.45 -0.34 13.29
N SER A 427 14.59 -1.15 12.70
CA SER A 427 14.63 -1.37 11.26
C SER A 427 13.94 -0.19 10.58
N ASP A 428 14.34 0.18 9.39
CA ASP A 428 13.67 1.23 8.62
C ASP A 428 12.38 0.72 7.95
N GLY A 429 12.08 -0.58 8.14
CA GLY A 429 10.91 -1.23 7.57
C GLY A 429 10.94 -1.39 6.05
N HIS A 430 12.08 -1.23 5.40
CA HIS A 430 12.21 -1.35 3.94
C HIS A 430 12.30 -2.79 3.45
N ASP A 431 12.60 -3.74 4.36
CA ASP A 431 12.70 -5.16 4.06
C ASP A 431 11.71 -6.00 4.86
N ASP A 432 11.48 -7.23 4.39
CA ASP A 432 10.72 -8.22 5.13
C ASP A 432 11.42 -8.59 6.43
N MET A 433 10.65 -8.98 7.42
CA MET A 433 11.17 -9.40 8.72
C MET A 433 10.55 -10.71 9.13
N ALA A 434 11.38 -11.71 9.41
CA ALA A 434 10.96 -12.96 10.02
C ALA A 434 11.70 -13.19 11.34
N ILE A 435 10.96 -13.56 12.37
CA ILE A 435 11.50 -13.97 13.67
C ILE A 435 10.87 -15.30 14.06
N LEU A 436 11.70 -16.25 14.47
CA LEU A 436 11.28 -17.51 15.06
C LEU A 436 12.04 -17.72 16.37
N ALA A 437 11.30 -17.82 17.47
CA ALA A 437 11.88 -18.05 18.80
C ALA A 437 11.40 -19.36 19.40
N LEU A 438 12.33 -20.09 20.04
CA LEU A 438 12.00 -21.26 20.83
C LEU A 438 12.56 -21.10 22.24
N ARG A 439 11.72 -21.48 23.24
CA ARG A 439 12.11 -21.50 24.64
C ARG A 439 12.06 -22.90 25.17
N THR A 440 13.20 -23.36 25.77
CA THR A 440 13.29 -24.67 26.42
C THR A 440 12.47 -24.69 27.71
N PRO A 441 11.87 -25.83 28.08
CA PRO A 441 11.13 -25.92 29.34
C PRO A 441 12.08 -25.72 30.55
N ARG A 442 11.58 -25.02 31.59
CA ARG A 442 12.34 -24.73 32.80
C ARG A 442 12.61 -26.00 33.64
N ASN A 443 11.71 -26.98 33.56
CA ASN A 443 11.79 -28.23 34.29
C ASN A 443 12.17 -29.35 33.32
N TYR A 444 13.46 -29.52 33.02
CA TYR A 444 13.93 -30.66 32.26
C TYR A 444 14.17 -31.86 33.19
N ARG A 445 13.44 -32.97 32.99
CA ARG A 445 13.72 -34.25 33.59
C ARG A 445 14.19 -35.20 32.48
N PRO A 446 15.48 -35.57 32.41
CA PRO A 446 15.93 -36.57 31.46
C PRO A 446 15.21 -37.91 31.76
N GLY A 447 14.42 -38.41 30.80
CA GLY A 447 13.81 -39.74 30.86
C GLY A 447 12.37 -39.83 31.34
N GLY A 448 11.61 -38.78 31.45
CA GLY A 448 10.15 -38.82 31.63
C GLY A 448 9.46 -39.01 30.27
N ARG A 449 8.94 -40.23 30.00
CA ARG A 449 7.92 -40.49 28.99
C ARG A 449 6.61 -39.97 29.48
#